data_4a9017776c43a1bee509244d03c0ce8e
#
_entry.id   4a9017776c43a1bee509244d03c0ce8e
#
_cell.length_a   1.000
_cell.length_b   1.000
_cell.length_c   1.000
_cell.angle_alpha   90.00
_cell.angle_beta   90.00
_cell.angle_gamma   90.00
#
_symmetry.space_group_name_H-M   'P 1'
#
loop_
_entity.id
_entity.type
_entity.pdbx_description
1 polymer ?
#
loop_
_entity_poly.entity_id
_entity_poly.type
_entity_poly.pdbx_seq_one_letter_code
_entity_poly.pdbx_strand_id
1 'polypeptide(L)'
;MGGVFWIPLRMLEDGQLPGTWAAFGFFSSAAALLAPLAAVRRHFLRRAGPGLVITGLLVGGGPVLFVNSLVLTDVVRALLLFYLTPVWSTILARLVLREAITRWRVIAILLGLAGLLILLDVEQGAPLPRNLGDWIALAGGFTWACASVRLRARPQVHSLESLFACFACGTAVALILALLPFAPLAPLPPWDIIERSAPWVVLIGAGFLVPANFLIVWGARLLSPGRVGLLLLCELIVGAVSAAILADEAFGVREVIGVVFIGGAALLEIARRQPSVKPFPAAL
;
A
#
# COMPACT_ATOMS: atom_id res chain seq x y z
N MET A 1 -0.45 -8.74 0.38
CA MET A 1 0.73 -8.42 1.18
C MET A 1 0.36 -8.05 2.61
N GLY A 2 -0.55 -7.10 2.80
CA GLY A 2 -0.97 -6.65 4.13
C GLY A 2 -1.60 -7.75 4.97
N GLY A 3 -2.27 -8.71 4.33
CA GLY A 3 -3.03 -9.74 5.02
C GLY A 3 -2.24 -10.70 5.92
N VAL A 4 -0.92 -10.84 5.74
CA VAL A 4 -0.04 -11.62 6.61
C VAL A 4 1.03 -10.75 7.29
N PHE A 5 1.07 -9.47 6.93
CA PHE A 5 2.10 -8.54 7.43
C PHE A 5 1.92 -8.19 8.91
N TRP A 6 0.72 -8.40 9.45
CA TRP A 6 0.45 -8.22 10.87
C TRP A 6 1.27 -9.15 11.77
N ILE A 7 1.59 -10.37 11.30
CA ILE A 7 2.36 -11.35 12.08
C ILE A 7 3.77 -10.82 12.40
N PRO A 8 4.62 -10.50 11.40
CA PRO A 8 5.94 -9.96 11.68
C PRO A 8 5.91 -8.58 12.34
N LEU A 9 4.86 -7.77 12.12
CA LEU A 9 4.72 -6.49 12.79
C LEU A 9 4.50 -6.69 14.30
N ARG A 10 3.60 -7.61 14.67
CA ARG A 10 3.34 -7.95 16.08
C ARG A 10 4.59 -8.50 16.79
N MET A 11 5.35 -9.35 16.10
CA MET A 11 6.63 -9.85 16.62
C MET A 11 7.66 -8.74 16.90
N LEU A 12 7.66 -7.67 16.10
CA LEU A 12 8.55 -6.52 16.27
C LEU A 12 8.05 -5.56 17.35
N GLU A 13 6.75 -5.38 17.49
CA GLU A 13 6.14 -4.60 18.58
C GLU A 13 6.38 -5.27 19.94
N ASP A 14 6.24 -6.58 20.03
CA ASP A 14 6.61 -7.36 21.22
C ASP A 14 8.11 -7.21 21.53
N GLY A 15 8.97 -7.03 20.50
CA GLY A 15 10.38 -6.70 20.59
C GLY A 15 10.68 -5.23 20.92
N GLN A 16 9.67 -4.39 21.19
CA GLN A 16 9.78 -2.97 21.54
C GLN A 16 10.36 -2.07 20.41
N LEU A 17 10.35 -2.50 19.16
CA LEU A 17 10.72 -1.65 18.03
C LEU A 17 9.51 -0.79 17.61
N PRO A 18 9.57 0.56 17.73
CA PRO A 18 8.46 1.40 17.34
C PRO A 18 8.14 1.28 15.85
N GLY A 19 6.83 1.24 15.50
CA GLY A 19 6.36 1.02 14.14
C GLY A 19 6.92 1.99 13.09
N THR A 20 7.19 3.25 13.47
CA THR A 20 7.83 4.26 12.61
C THR A 20 9.25 3.87 12.24
N TRP A 21 10.04 3.38 13.22
CA TRP A 21 11.41 2.91 13.00
C TRP A 21 11.43 1.55 12.30
N ALA A 22 10.45 0.70 12.55
CA ALA A 22 10.27 -0.54 11.80
C ALA A 22 10.02 -0.26 10.30
N ALA A 23 9.14 0.71 9.97
CA ALA A 23 8.91 1.13 8.59
C ALA A 23 10.21 1.65 7.93
N PHE A 24 10.97 2.51 8.61
CA PHE A 24 12.27 2.96 8.13
C PHE A 24 13.22 1.79 7.86
N GLY A 25 13.31 0.85 8.80
CA GLY A 25 14.16 -0.34 8.68
C GLY A 25 13.77 -1.23 7.49
N PHE A 26 12.46 -1.48 7.29
CA PHE A 26 11.97 -2.27 6.16
C PHE A 26 12.32 -1.66 4.81
N PHE A 27 12.05 -0.37 4.65
CA PHE A 27 12.33 0.32 3.38
C PHE A 27 13.83 0.48 3.14
N SER A 28 14.63 0.77 4.17
CA SER A 28 16.08 0.91 4.05
C SER A 28 16.78 -0.41 3.75
N SER A 29 16.40 -1.51 4.39
CA SER A 29 16.95 -2.85 4.09
C SER A 29 16.62 -3.32 2.68
N ALA A 30 15.38 -3.08 2.22
CA ALA A 30 14.97 -3.36 0.85
C ALA A 30 15.74 -2.49 -0.18
N ALA A 31 15.92 -1.20 0.11
CA ALA A 31 16.71 -0.29 -0.74
C ALA A 31 18.18 -0.74 -0.79
N ALA A 32 18.76 -1.14 0.34
CA ALA A 32 20.13 -1.64 0.43
C ALA A 32 20.31 -2.93 -0.39
N LEU A 33 19.37 -3.88 -0.31
CA LEU A 33 19.40 -5.10 -1.14
C LEU A 33 19.37 -4.77 -2.64
N LEU A 34 18.59 -3.78 -3.05
CA LEU A 34 18.47 -3.39 -4.45
C LEU A 34 19.58 -2.43 -4.93
N ALA A 35 20.37 -1.86 -4.03
CA ALA A 35 21.41 -0.90 -4.36
C ALA A 35 22.48 -1.42 -5.34
N PRO A 36 23.02 -2.66 -5.21
CA PRO A 36 23.96 -3.20 -6.18
C PRO A 36 23.36 -3.29 -7.59
N LEU A 37 22.11 -3.77 -7.69
CA LEU A 37 21.40 -3.84 -8.96
C LEU A 37 21.15 -2.45 -9.55
N ALA A 38 20.79 -1.47 -8.71
CA ALA A 38 20.61 -0.09 -9.10
C ALA A 38 21.93 0.54 -9.61
N ALA A 39 23.06 0.22 -8.97
CA ALA A 39 24.39 0.67 -9.40
C ALA A 39 24.76 0.14 -10.79
N VAL A 40 24.52 -1.13 -11.06
CA VAL A 40 24.70 -1.72 -12.40
C VAL A 40 23.76 -1.07 -13.41
N ARG A 41 22.53 -0.80 -13.03
CA ARG A 41 21.50 -0.20 -13.89
C ARG A 41 21.46 1.33 -13.85
N ARG A 42 22.47 1.99 -13.31
CA ARG A 42 22.54 3.47 -13.14
C ARG A 42 22.22 4.27 -14.42
N HIS A 43 22.58 3.72 -15.57
CA HIS A 43 22.31 4.37 -16.85
C HIS A 43 20.81 4.46 -17.14
N PHE A 44 20.03 3.39 -16.86
CA PHE A 44 18.59 3.37 -17.02
C PHE A 44 17.91 4.28 -16.00
N LEU A 45 18.39 4.30 -14.74
CA LEU A 45 17.89 5.20 -13.70
C LEU A 45 18.06 6.68 -14.11
N ARG A 46 19.23 7.04 -14.64
CA ARG A 46 19.50 8.41 -15.14
C ARG A 46 18.62 8.76 -16.34
N ARG A 47 18.38 7.83 -17.26
CA ARG A 47 17.50 8.03 -18.41
C ARG A 47 16.04 8.22 -18.01
N ALA A 48 15.58 7.56 -16.96
CA ALA A 48 14.22 7.73 -16.44
C ALA A 48 13.97 9.14 -15.86
N GLY A 49 15.05 9.87 -15.52
CA GLY A 49 15.00 11.26 -15.12
C GLY A 49 14.23 11.53 -13.83
N PRO A 50 13.88 12.80 -13.54
CA PRO A 50 13.18 13.20 -12.31
C PRO A 50 11.79 12.56 -12.17
N GLY A 51 11.22 12.13 -13.29
CA GLY A 51 9.97 11.38 -13.29
C GLY A 51 10.02 10.09 -12.48
N LEU A 52 11.18 9.45 -12.34
CA LEU A 52 11.35 8.25 -11.52
C LEU A 52 11.25 8.58 -10.03
N VAL A 53 11.81 9.72 -9.60
CA VAL A 53 11.72 10.18 -8.21
C VAL A 53 10.26 10.41 -7.82
N ILE A 54 9.48 11.08 -8.68
CA ILE A 54 8.05 11.29 -8.43
C ILE A 54 7.32 9.93 -8.33
N THR A 55 7.66 8.97 -9.20
CA THR A 55 7.08 7.61 -9.11
C THR A 55 7.48 6.94 -7.81
N GLY A 56 8.75 7.03 -7.40
CA GLY A 56 9.25 6.49 -6.14
C GLY A 56 8.57 7.10 -4.91
N LEU A 57 8.42 8.42 -4.88
CA LEU A 57 7.72 9.13 -3.80
C LEU A 57 6.25 8.72 -3.70
N LEU A 58 5.57 8.51 -4.81
CA LEU A 58 4.18 8.07 -4.80
C LEU A 58 4.04 6.60 -4.40
N VAL A 59 4.84 5.72 -4.99
CA VAL A 59 4.76 4.26 -4.74
C VAL A 59 5.28 3.90 -3.35
N GLY A 60 6.37 4.53 -2.90
CA GLY A 60 6.95 4.31 -1.57
C GLY A 60 6.27 5.11 -0.48
N GLY A 61 5.87 6.36 -0.77
CA GLY A 61 5.26 7.25 0.21
C GLY A 61 3.88 6.79 0.68
N GLY A 62 3.03 6.29 -0.22
CA GLY A 62 1.70 5.80 0.15
C GLY A 62 1.71 4.76 1.28
N PRO A 63 2.43 3.63 1.12
CA PRO A 63 2.57 2.62 2.18
C PRO A 63 3.23 3.14 3.45
N VAL A 64 4.24 4.02 3.34
CA VAL A 64 4.91 4.62 4.51
C VAL A 64 3.93 5.49 5.29
N LEU A 65 3.14 6.34 4.62
CA LEU A 65 2.08 7.13 5.26
C LEU A 65 1.07 6.23 5.96
N PHE A 66 0.65 5.15 5.31
CA PHE A 66 -0.30 4.20 5.89
C PHE A 66 0.25 3.58 7.18
N VAL A 67 1.48 3.02 7.17
CA VAL A 67 2.08 2.41 8.37
C VAL A 67 2.18 3.44 9.51
N ASN A 68 2.59 4.68 9.21
CA ASN A 68 2.66 5.73 10.23
C ASN A 68 1.27 6.15 10.75
N SER A 69 0.23 6.07 9.94
CA SER A 69 -1.13 6.36 10.40
C SER A 69 -1.63 5.34 11.43
N LEU A 70 -1.21 4.08 11.34
CA LEU A 70 -1.57 3.04 12.33
C LEU A 70 -1.05 3.33 13.73
N VAL A 71 0.03 4.11 13.85
CA VAL A 71 0.58 4.55 15.15
C VAL A 71 -0.16 5.77 15.71
N LEU A 72 -0.79 6.57 14.83
CA LEU A 72 -1.36 7.88 15.17
C LEU A 72 -2.88 7.87 15.31
N THR A 73 -3.56 6.82 14.85
CA THR A 73 -5.01 6.70 14.95
C THR A 73 -5.41 5.23 15.13
N ASP A 74 -6.68 5.02 15.40
CA ASP A 74 -7.27 3.69 15.47
C ASP A 74 -7.07 2.91 14.16
N VAL A 75 -6.66 1.64 14.27
CA VAL A 75 -6.33 0.78 13.13
C VAL A 75 -7.51 0.64 12.17
N VAL A 76 -8.73 0.48 12.70
CA VAL A 76 -9.94 0.34 11.88
C VAL A 76 -10.17 1.61 11.05
N ARG A 77 -9.99 2.79 11.66
CA ARG A 77 -10.15 4.08 10.98
C ARG A 77 -9.07 4.29 9.93
N ALA A 78 -7.81 3.96 10.25
CA ALA A 78 -6.70 4.04 9.30
C ALA A 78 -6.97 3.15 8.06
N LEU A 79 -7.40 1.91 8.28
CA LEU A 79 -7.76 0.98 7.21
C LEU A 79 -8.91 1.53 6.35
N LEU A 80 -9.99 2.00 6.96
CA LEU A 80 -11.14 2.54 6.23
C LEU A 80 -10.74 3.71 5.32
N LEU A 81 -9.97 4.65 5.85
CA LEU A 81 -9.56 5.85 5.11
C LEU A 81 -8.54 5.53 4.02
N PHE A 82 -7.60 4.63 4.29
CA PHE A 82 -6.64 4.18 3.28
C PHE A 82 -7.34 3.40 2.14
N TYR A 83 -8.26 2.50 2.48
CA TYR A 83 -8.98 1.68 1.49
C TYR A 83 -10.10 2.41 0.74
N LEU A 84 -10.23 3.73 0.88
CA LEU A 84 -10.90 4.57 -0.12
C LEU A 84 -10.13 4.66 -1.45
N THR A 85 -8.93 4.06 -1.51
CA THR A 85 -8.07 3.98 -2.71
C THR A 85 -8.81 3.56 -3.99
N PRO A 86 -9.72 2.57 -4.04
CA PRO A 86 -10.45 2.23 -5.27
C PRO A 86 -11.28 3.39 -5.83
N VAL A 87 -11.84 4.21 -4.94
CA VAL A 87 -12.60 5.41 -5.33
C VAL A 87 -11.65 6.43 -5.98
N TRP A 88 -10.58 6.79 -5.28
CA TRP A 88 -9.57 7.73 -5.79
C TRP A 88 -8.94 7.25 -7.09
N SER A 89 -8.54 5.98 -7.14
CA SER A 89 -7.95 5.38 -8.35
C SER A 89 -8.87 5.43 -9.55
N THR A 90 -10.17 5.20 -9.34
CA THR A 90 -11.17 5.25 -10.43
C THR A 90 -11.40 6.68 -10.92
N ILE A 91 -11.51 7.64 -10.00
CA ILE A 91 -11.67 9.06 -10.34
C ILE A 91 -10.43 9.55 -11.11
N LEU A 92 -9.23 9.30 -10.57
CA LEU A 92 -7.98 9.71 -11.19
C LEU A 92 -7.74 9.01 -12.54
N ALA A 93 -8.09 7.73 -12.68
CA ALA A 93 -8.01 7.03 -13.96
C ALA A 93 -8.95 7.66 -15.00
N ARG A 94 -10.13 8.10 -14.59
CA ARG A 94 -11.06 8.83 -15.48
C ARG A 94 -10.47 10.16 -15.91
N LEU A 95 -9.90 10.92 -14.99
CA LEU A 95 -9.38 12.28 -15.26
C LEU A 95 -8.07 12.25 -16.07
N VAL A 96 -7.12 11.37 -15.70
CA VAL A 96 -5.77 11.34 -16.26
C VAL A 96 -5.67 10.40 -17.45
N LEU A 97 -6.19 9.18 -17.34
CA LEU A 97 -6.10 8.15 -18.37
C LEU A 97 -7.32 8.13 -19.30
N ARG A 98 -8.36 8.95 -19.00
CA ARG A 98 -9.63 8.99 -19.71
C ARG A 98 -10.34 7.63 -19.80
N GLU A 99 -10.08 6.75 -18.82
CA GLU A 99 -10.76 5.46 -18.71
C GLU A 99 -12.26 5.66 -18.42
N ALA A 100 -13.13 4.89 -19.05
CA ALA A 100 -14.56 4.95 -18.81
C ALA A 100 -14.90 4.34 -17.43
N ILE A 101 -15.69 5.05 -16.62
CA ILE A 101 -16.26 4.51 -15.40
C ILE A 101 -17.52 3.73 -15.80
N THR A 102 -17.45 2.41 -15.70
CA THR A 102 -18.59 1.54 -16.00
C THR A 102 -19.48 1.39 -14.77
N ARG A 103 -20.78 1.15 -14.98
CA ARG A 103 -21.73 0.85 -13.87
C ARG A 103 -21.25 -0.33 -13.02
N TRP A 104 -20.63 -1.31 -13.64
CA TRP A 104 -20.11 -2.49 -12.96
C TRP A 104 -18.96 -2.16 -12.02
N ARG A 105 -18.08 -1.22 -12.41
CA ARG A 105 -17.00 -0.72 -11.55
C ARG A 105 -17.56 0.01 -10.33
N VAL A 106 -18.61 0.81 -10.52
CA VAL A 106 -19.27 1.50 -9.39
C VAL A 106 -19.88 0.47 -8.44
N ILE A 107 -20.58 -0.54 -8.96
CA ILE A 107 -21.14 -1.63 -8.14
C ILE A 107 -20.03 -2.38 -7.40
N ALA A 108 -18.93 -2.72 -8.08
CA ALA A 108 -17.79 -3.40 -7.44
C ALA A 108 -17.16 -2.56 -6.32
N ILE A 109 -16.99 -1.25 -6.52
CA ILE A 109 -16.47 -0.34 -5.48
C ILE A 109 -17.44 -0.30 -4.28
N LEU A 110 -18.73 -0.11 -4.52
CA LEU A 110 -19.72 -0.07 -3.45
C LEU A 110 -19.78 -1.40 -2.68
N LEU A 111 -19.73 -2.51 -3.39
CA LEU A 111 -19.71 -3.85 -2.78
C LEU A 111 -18.44 -4.05 -1.94
N GLY A 112 -17.27 -3.68 -2.48
CA GLY A 112 -15.99 -3.78 -1.77
C GLY A 112 -15.94 -2.91 -0.50
N LEU A 113 -16.42 -1.66 -0.58
CA LEU A 113 -16.51 -0.78 0.58
C LEU A 113 -17.54 -1.26 1.61
N ALA A 114 -18.69 -1.78 1.17
CA ALA A 114 -19.65 -2.37 2.08
C ALA A 114 -19.06 -3.59 2.82
N GLY A 115 -18.34 -4.46 2.10
CA GLY A 115 -17.63 -5.59 2.70
C GLY A 115 -16.54 -5.14 3.69
N LEU A 116 -15.81 -4.07 3.39
CA LEU A 116 -14.84 -3.47 4.29
C LEU A 116 -15.49 -2.96 5.57
N LEU A 117 -16.60 -2.23 5.47
CA LEU A 117 -17.33 -1.71 6.63
C LEU A 117 -17.85 -2.84 7.52
N ILE A 118 -18.37 -3.91 6.92
CA ILE A 118 -18.87 -5.09 7.63
C ILE A 118 -17.71 -5.82 8.32
N LEU A 119 -16.60 -6.06 7.61
CA LEU A 119 -15.46 -6.80 8.14
C LEU A 119 -14.80 -6.08 9.32
N LEU A 120 -14.72 -4.75 9.26
CA LEU A 120 -14.08 -3.92 10.29
C LEU A 120 -15.01 -3.48 11.42
N ASP A 121 -16.25 -3.98 11.45
CA ASP A 121 -17.22 -3.71 12.51
C ASP A 121 -17.43 -2.23 12.85
N VAL A 122 -17.74 -1.43 11.84
CA VAL A 122 -17.83 0.01 12.01
C VAL A 122 -19.15 0.41 12.64
N GLU A 123 -19.21 0.44 13.96
CA GLU A 123 -20.38 0.89 14.72
C GLU A 123 -20.54 2.43 14.76
N GLN A 124 -19.50 3.20 14.46
CA GLN A 124 -19.41 4.64 14.77
C GLN A 124 -19.62 5.61 13.61
N GLY A 125 -20.40 5.26 12.61
CA GLY A 125 -20.80 6.20 11.54
C GLY A 125 -19.70 6.46 10.48
N ALA A 126 -19.91 7.47 9.62
CA ALA A 126 -19.03 7.75 8.49
C ALA A 126 -17.58 8.03 8.93
N PRO A 127 -16.58 7.43 8.26
CA PRO A 127 -15.16 7.57 8.60
C PRO A 127 -14.63 8.95 8.13
N LEU A 128 -15.09 10.01 8.77
CA LEU A 128 -14.55 11.34 8.54
C LEU A 128 -13.25 11.51 9.33
N PRO A 129 -12.19 12.12 8.74
CA PRO A 129 -10.94 12.39 9.43
C PRO A 129 -11.16 13.30 10.64
N ARG A 130 -10.69 12.86 11.83
CA ARG A 130 -10.84 13.58 13.10
C ARG A 130 -9.51 13.99 13.74
N ASN A 131 -8.44 13.30 13.37
CA ASN A 131 -7.09 13.53 13.92
C ASN A 131 -6.03 13.46 12.80
N LEU A 132 -4.78 13.78 13.14
CA LEU A 132 -3.67 13.78 12.19
C LEU A 132 -3.45 12.41 11.56
N GLY A 133 -3.56 11.31 12.32
CA GLY A 133 -3.41 9.94 11.81
C GLY A 133 -4.44 9.60 10.73
N ASP A 134 -5.68 10.05 10.91
CA ASP A 134 -6.75 9.87 9.91
C ASP A 134 -6.41 10.59 8.59
N TRP A 135 -5.93 11.84 8.67
CA TRP A 135 -5.50 12.58 7.49
C TRP A 135 -4.30 11.95 6.79
N ILE A 136 -3.36 11.40 7.56
CA ILE A 136 -2.20 10.68 7.03
C ILE A 136 -2.66 9.38 6.33
N ALA A 137 -3.61 8.63 6.91
CA ALA A 137 -4.18 7.44 6.28
C ALA A 137 -4.85 7.77 4.94
N LEU A 138 -5.69 8.80 4.93
CA LEU A 138 -6.38 9.27 3.72
C LEU A 138 -5.38 9.74 2.66
N ALA A 139 -4.36 10.51 3.06
CA ALA A 139 -3.27 10.95 2.18
C ALA A 139 -2.47 9.75 1.63
N GLY A 140 -2.23 8.72 2.44
CA GLY A 140 -1.59 7.47 2.02
C GLY A 140 -2.37 6.77 0.91
N GLY A 141 -3.69 6.60 1.09
CA GLY A 141 -4.59 6.01 0.10
C GLY A 141 -4.66 6.82 -1.20
N PHE A 142 -4.74 8.14 -1.11
CA PHE A 142 -4.71 9.03 -2.26
C PHE A 142 -3.37 9.00 -2.99
N THR A 143 -2.25 9.02 -2.26
CA THR A 143 -0.89 8.92 -2.80
C THR A 143 -0.70 7.61 -3.57
N TRP A 144 -1.20 6.50 -3.01
CA TRP A 144 -1.20 5.20 -3.68
C TRP A 144 -2.07 5.18 -4.94
N ALA A 145 -3.23 5.83 -4.93
CA ALA A 145 -4.06 6.00 -6.12
C ALA A 145 -3.32 6.77 -7.23
N CYS A 146 -2.65 7.87 -6.89
CA CYS A 146 -1.78 8.59 -7.82
C CYS A 146 -0.64 7.72 -8.35
N ALA A 147 -0.03 6.89 -7.49
CA ALA A 147 1.01 5.94 -7.88
C ALA A 147 0.52 4.95 -8.93
N SER A 148 -0.63 4.33 -8.72
CA SER A 148 -1.22 3.34 -9.62
C SER A 148 -1.55 3.92 -10.99
N VAL A 149 -2.12 5.13 -11.04
CA VAL A 149 -2.37 5.86 -12.28
C VAL A 149 -1.07 6.19 -13.01
N ARG A 150 -0.04 6.66 -12.29
CA ARG A 150 1.25 7.00 -12.87
C ARG A 150 1.99 5.78 -13.42
N LEU A 151 1.98 4.67 -12.69
CA LEU A 151 2.57 3.40 -13.15
C LEU A 151 1.91 2.92 -14.44
N ARG A 152 0.59 3.07 -14.55
CA ARG A 152 -0.18 2.75 -15.76
C ARG A 152 0.10 3.71 -16.91
N ALA A 153 0.25 5.00 -16.62
CA ALA A 153 0.51 6.04 -17.63
C ALA A 153 1.92 5.97 -18.23
N ARG A 154 2.90 5.38 -17.52
CA ARG A 154 4.31 5.34 -17.95
C ARG A 154 4.87 3.91 -18.00
N PRO A 155 4.39 3.06 -18.90
CA PRO A 155 4.83 1.66 -19.00
C PRO A 155 6.30 1.51 -19.46
N GLN A 156 6.92 2.57 -20.01
CA GLN A 156 8.31 2.55 -20.51
C GLN A 156 9.35 2.42 -19.39
N VAL A 157 9.05 2.92 -18.17
CA VAL A 157 9.96 2.79 -17.03
C VAL A 157 9.91 1.35 -16.54
N HIS A 158 11.02 0.65 -16.47
CA HIS A 158 11.05 -0.75 -16.08
C HIS A 158 10.62 -0.95 -14.61
N SER A 159 10.05 -2.12 -14.29
CA SER A 159 9.54 -2.40 -12.93
C SER A 159 10.63 -2.37 -11.87
N LEU A 160 11.85 -2.78 -12.22
CA LEU A 160 12.99 -2.78 -11.30
C LEU A 160 13.43 -1.37 -10.90
N GLU A 161 13.48 -0.42 -11.86
CA GLU A 161 13.80 0.97 -11.56
C GLU A 161 12.73 1.62 -10.68
N SER A 162 11.46 1.33 -10.96
CA SER A 162 10.37 1.83 -10.13
C SER A 162 10.37 1.21 -8.73
N LEU A 163 10.75 -0.05 -8.61
CA LEU A 163 10.88 -0.75 -7.34
C LEU A 163 12.02 -0.16 -6.48
N PHE A 164 13.19 0.05 -7.09
CA PHE A 164 14.30 0.72 -6.40
C PHE A 164 13.91 2.13 -5.96
N ALA A 165 13.31 2.92 -6.84
CA ALA A 165 12.83 4.25 -6.50
C ALA A 165 11.77 4.23 -5.39
N CYS A 166 10.87 3.24 -5.37
CA CYS A 166 9.90 3.02 -4.31
C CYS A 166 10.58 2.89 -2.95
N PHE A 167 11.55 1.98 -2.81
CA PHE A 167 12.22 1.75 -1.55
C PHE A 167 13.16 2.88 -1.16
N ALA A 168 13.92 3.46 -2.09
CA ALA A 168 14.81 4.58 -1.83
C ALA A 168 14.03 5.83 -1.37
N CYS A 169 12.99 6.22 -2.12
CA CYS A 169 12.16 7.36 -1.74
C CYS A 169 11.31 7.07 -0.50
N GLY A 170 10.79 5.83 -0.36
CA GLY A 170 10.08 5.40 0.84
C GLY A 170 10.96 5.48 2.09
N THR A 171 12.23 5.08 2.01
CA THR A 171 13.21 5.26 3.09
C THR A 171 13.35 6.73 3.48
N ALA A 172 13.47 7.62 2.48
CA ALA A 172 13.58 9.06 2.75
C ALA A 172 12.32 9.61 3.41
N VAL A 173 11.13 9.22 2.93
CA VAL A 173 9.84 9.63 3.54
C VAL A 173 9.72 9.08 4.95
N ALA A 174 10.06 7.80 5.19
CA ALA A 174 10.01 7.19 6.51
C ALA A 174 10.97 7.88 7.48
N LEU A 175 12.17 8.22 7.04
CA LEU A 175 13.15 8.97 7.85
C LEU A 175 12.65 10.37 8.18
N ILE A 176 12.10 11.08 7.19
CA ILE A 176 11.53 12.43 7.42
C ILE A 176 10.41 12.33 8.46
N LEU A 177 9.48 11.39 8.32
CA LEU A 177 8.40 11.20 9.29
C LEU A 177 8.95 10.82 10.66
N ALA A 178 9.97 9.98 10.74
CA ALA A 178 10.61 9.60 12.00
C ALA A 178 11.33 10.76 12.70
N LEU A 179 11.73 11.80 11.99
CA LEU A 179 12.42 12.97 12.52
C LEU A 179 11.51 14.19 12.75
N LEU A 180 10.25 14.16 12.30
CA LEU A 180 9.35 15.30 12.45
C LEU A 180 8.81 15.40 13.88
N PRO A 181 8.81 16.60 14.50
CA PRO A 181 8.40 16.79 15.88
C PRO A 181 6.88 16.78 16.10
N PHE A 182 6.08 16.51 15.07
CA PHE A 182 4.61 16.60 15.11
C PHE A 182 3.89 15.33 15.52
N ALA A 183 4.60 14.21 15.56
CA ALA A 183 4.02 12.96 16.03
C ALA A 183 4.51 12.66 17.44
N PRO A 184 3.82 11.88 18.25
CA PRO A 184 4.40 11.21 19.40
C PRO A 184 5.42 10.19 18.88
N LEU A 185 6.51 10.72 18.30
CA LEU A 185 7.56 9.91 17.70
C LEU A 185 8.22 9.17 18.84
N ALA A 186 8.24 7.88 18.71
CA ALA A 186 9.03 7.06 19.59
C ALA A 186 10.48 7.55 19.53
N PRO A 187 11.14 7.72 20.66
CA PRO A 187 12.56 8.06 20.70
C PRO A 187 13.35 7.04 19.88
N LEU A 188 14.55 7.44 19.46
CA LEU A 188 15.43 6.53 18.74
C LEU A 188 15.57 5.23 19.58
N PRO A 189 15.28 4.05 19.00
CA PRO A 189 15.35 2.81 19.76
C PRO A 189 16.76 2.61 20.33
N PRO A 190 16.89 2.08 21.53
CA PRO A 190 18.19 1.66 22.07
C PRO A 190 18.91 0.68 21.14
N TRP A 191 20.24 0.71 21.16
CA TRP A 191 21.04 -0.09 20.24
C TRP A 191 20.79 -1.59 20.33
N ASP A 192 20.56 -2.10 21.53
CA ASP A 192 20.24 -3.52 21.76
C ASP A 192 18.91 -3.94 21.12
N ILE A 193 17.92 -3.06 21.07
CA ILE A 193 16.65 -3.31 20.37
C ILE A 193 16.88 -3.33 18.86
N ILE A 194 17.68 -2.39 18.32
CA ILE A 194 18.02 -2.35 16.90
C ILE A 194 18.73 -3.64 16.51
N GLU A 195 19.72 -4.07 17.25
CA GLU A 195 20.51 -5.27 16.98
C GLU A 195 19.65 -6.54 16.98
N ARG A 196 18.77 -6.71 17.98
CA ARG A 196 17.86 -7.86 18.07
C ARG A 196 16.83 -7.89 16.96
N SER A 197 16.34 -6.71 16.55
CA SER A 197 15.31 -6.58 15.53
C SER A 197 15.87 -6.63 14.10
N ALA A 198 17.15 -6.31 13.90
CA ALA A 198 17.79 -6.20 12.58
C ALA A 198 17.60 -7.43 11.69
N PRO A 199 17.78 -8.69 12.15
CA PRO A 199 17.58 -9.87 11.31
C PRO A 199 16.14 -9.95 10.77
N TRP A 200 15.16 -9.70 11.62
CA TRP A 200 13.74 -9.70 11.24
C TRP A 200 13.40 -8.56 10.31
N VAL A 201 13.90 -7.36 10.58
CA VAL A 201 13.73 -6.18 9.72
C VAL A 201 14.29 -6.45 8.32
N VAL A 202 15.47 -7.04 8.21
CA VAL A 202 16.09 -7.40 6.94
C VAL A 202 15.29 -8.50 6.24
N LEU A 203 14.91 -9.56 6.95
CA LEU A 203 14.12 -10.66 6.39
C LEU A 203 12.79 -10.17 5.84
N ILE A 204 12.08 -9.32 6.57
CA ILE A 204 10.80 -8.76 6.15
C ILE A 204 10.99 -7.75 5.02
N GLY A 205 11.88 -6.77 5.20
CA GLY A 205 12.10 -5.70 4.22
C GLY A 205 12.66 -6.23 2.91
N ALA A 206 13.78 -6.92 2.96
CA ALA A 206 14.44 -7.43 1.76
C ALA A 206 13.84 -8.76 1.25
N GLY A 207 13.52 -9.70 2.15
CA GLY A 207 13.04 -11.03 1.76
C GLY A 207 11.57 -11.08 1.37
N PHE A 208 10.72 -10.33 2.05
CA PHE A 208 9.26 -10.35 1.81
C PHE A 208 8.77 -9.14 1.01
N LEU A 209 9.10 -7.90 1.43
CA LEU A 209 8.55 -6.71 0.77
C LEU A 209 9.09 -6.50 -0.64
N VAL A 210 10.34 -6.87 -0.94
CA VAL A 210 10.91 -6.70 -2.29
C VAL A 210 10.14 -7.53 -3.33
N PRO A 211 10.02 -8.87 -3.22
CA PRO A 211 9.30 -9.67 -4.22
C PRO A 211 7.83 -9.28 -4.30
N ALA A 212 7.24 -9.00 -3.19
CA ALA A 212 5.86 -8.66 -3.08
C ALA A 212 5.54 -7.28 -3.70
N ASN A 213 6.32 -6.20 -3.42
CA ASN A 213 6.17 -4.91 -4.11
C ASN A 213 6.53 -5.00 -5.59
N PHE A 214 7.46 -5.88 -5.98
CA PHE A 214 7.72 -6.13 -7.39
C PHE A 214 6.45 -6.58 -8.12
N LEU A 215 5.72 -7.55 -7.58
CA LEU A 215 4.47 -8.05 -8.16
C LEU A 215 3.39 -6.94 -8.22
N ILE A 216 3.28 -6.11 -7.18
CA ILE A 216 2.33 -4.98 -7.16
C ILE A 216 2.69 -3.94 -8.23
N VAL A 217 3.95 -3.50 -8.29
CA VAL A 217 4.42 -2.51 -9.27
C VAL A 217 4.27 -3.05 -10.69
N TRP A 218 4.58 -4.31 -10.91
CA TRP A 218 4.40 -4.99 -12.20
C TRP A 218 2.92 -5.08 -12.57
N GLY A 219 2.08 -5.55 -11.66
CA GLY A 219 0.63 -5.66 -11.87
C GLY A 219 -0.06 -4.31 -12.10
N ALA A 220 0.33 -3.26 -11.36
CA ALA A 220 -0.22 -1.92 -11.51
C ALA A 220 0.06 -1.27 -12.89
N ARG A 221 1.02 -1.80 -13.65
CA ARG A 221 1.27 -1.38 -15.03
C ARG A 221 0.37 -2.07 -16.04
N LEU A 222 -0.04 -3.29 -15.74
CA LEU A 222 -0.83 -4.14 -16.62
C LEU A 222 -2.33 -3.91 -16.41
N LEU A 223 -2.72 -3.66 -15.16
CA LEU A 223 -4.11 -3.51 -14.76
C LEU A 223 -4.54 -2.05 -14.73
N SER A 224 -5.84 -1.80 -14.85
CA SER A 224 -6.38 -0.46 -14.61
C SER A 224 -6.26 -0.10 -13.12
N PRO A 225 -6.02 1.19 -12.77
CA PRO A 225 -5.84 1.63 -11.39
C PRO A 225 -6.99 1.24 -10.46
N GLY A 226 -8.24 1.32 -10.94
CA GLY A 226 -9.40 0.88 -10.17
C GLY A 226 -9.39 -0.63 -9.86
N ARG A 227 -8.89 -1.48 -10.78
CA ARG A 227 -8.69 -2.92 -10.51
C ARG A 227 -7.63 -3.16 -9.46
N VAL A 228 -6.52 -2.46 -9.56
CA VAL A 228 -5.46 -2.57 -8.53
C VAL A 228 -6.00 -2.22 -7.16
N GLY A 229 -6.77 -1.13 -7.05
CA GLY A 229 -7.39 -0.72 -5.79
C GLY A 229 -8.35 -1.78 -5.22
N LEU A 230 -9.21 -2.38 -6.06
CA LEU A 230 -10.14 -3.44 -5.63
C LEU A 230 -9.43 -4.74 -5.25
N LEU A 231 -8.37 -5.12 -5.98
CA LEU A 231 -7.57 -6.30 -5.66
C LEU A 231 -6.82 -6.14 -4.34
N LEU A 232 -6.41 -4.92 -3.99
CA LEU A 232 -5.81 -4.65 -2.69
C LEU A 232 -6.78 -4.91 -1.53
N LEU A 233 -8.10 -4.74 -1.71
CA LEU A 233 -9.08 -5.12 -0.69
C LEU A 233 -9.05 -6.63 -0.37
N CYS A 234 -8.64 -7.48 -1.32
CA CYS A 234 -8.52 -8.92 -1.05
C CYS A 234 -7.44 -9.24 0.01
N GLU A 235 -6.52 -8.33 0.27
CA GLU A 235 -5.55 -8.47 1.37
C GLU A 235 -6.24 -8.55 2.73
N LEU A 236 -7.36 -7.85 2.89
CA LEU A 236 -8.16 -7.90 4.12
C LEU A 236 -8.80 -9.27 4.33
N ILE A 237 -9.19 -9.94 3.24
CA ILE A 237 -9.68 -11.32 3.31
C ILE A 237 -8.59 -12.23 3.87
N VAL A 238 -7.37 -12.12 3.31
CA VAL A 238 -6.23 -12.91 3.79
C VAL A 238 -5.88 -12.55 5.23
N GLY A 239 -5.98 -11.27 5.60
CA GLY A 239 -5.78 -10.79 6.96
C GLY A 239 -6.76 -11.40 7.94
N ALA A 240 -8.05 -11.30 7.66
CA ALA A 240 -9.10 -11.83 8.52
C ALA A 240 -9.02 -13.36 8.69
N VAL A 241 -8.81 -14.08 7.58
CA VAL A 241 -8.67 -15.54 7.61
C VAL A 241 -7.40 -15.98 8.35
N SER A 242 -6.26 -15.28 8.11
CA SER A 242 -5.02 -15.61 8.82
C SER A 242 -5.10 -15.29 10.31
N ALA A 243 -5.77 -14.21 10.71
CA ALA A 243 -5.98 -13.86 12.12
C ALA A 243 -6.87 -14.91 12.82
N ALA A 244 -7.94 -15.36 12.15
CA ALA A 244 -8.79 -16.41 12.67
C ALA A 244 -8.04 -17.74 12.90
N ILE A 245 -7.15 -18.12 11.97
CA ILE A 245 -6.44 -19.40 12.04
C ILE A 245 -5.23 -19.34 13.00
N LEU A 246 -4.49 -18.21 13.00
CA LEU A 246 -3.19 -18.11 13.68
C LEU A 246 -3.24 -17.35 15.00
N ALA A 247 -4.27 -16.53 15.22
CA ALA A 247 -4.45 -15.75 16.44
C ALA A 247 -5.71 -16.13 17.23
N ASP A 248 -6.40 -17.22 16.84
CA ASP A 248 -7.66 -17.68 17.44
C ASP A 248 -8.73 -16.57 17.53
N GLU A 249 -8.71 -15.61 16.60
CA GLU A 249 -9.73 -14.58 16.55
C GLU A 249 -11.07 -15.16 16.08
N ALA A 250 -12.17 -14.65 16.64
CA ALA A 250 -13.49 -15.12 16.30
C ALA A 250 -13.83 -14.84 14.81
N PHE A 251 -14.10 -15.89 14.04
CA PHE A 251 -14.54 -15.80 12.65
C PHE A 251 -16.01 -16.20 12.53
N GLY A 252 -16.87 -15.22 12.68
CA GLY A 252 -18.32 -15.42 12.70
C GLY A 252 -19.00 -15.12 11.36
N VAL A 253 -20.32 -15.03 11.40
CA VAL A 253 -21.17 -14.76 10.21
C VAL A 253 -20.83 -13.38 9.60
N ARG A 254 -20.49 -12.41 10.42
CA ARG A 254 -20.11 -11.05 9.97
C ARG A 254 -18.86 -11.07 9.09
N GLU A 255 -17.82 -11.74 9.55
CA GLU A 255 -16.54 -11.86 8.81
C GLU A 255 -16.77 -12.60 7.49
N VAL A 256 -17.59 -13.66 7.49
CA VAL A 256 -17.98 -14.38 6.25
C VAL A 256 -18.67 -13.44 5.27
N ILE A 257 -19.64 -12.63 5.72
CA ILE A 257 -20.36 -11.69 4.86
C ILE A 257 -19.38 -10.65 4.29
N GLY A 258 -18.51 -10.07 5.12
CA GLY A 258 -17.49 -9.10 4.67
C GLY A 258 -16.57 -9.67 3.60
N VAL A 259 -16.07 -10.89 3.82
CA VAL A 259 -15.23 -11.64 2.87
C VAL A 259 -15.97 -11.91 1.55
N VAL A 260 -17.24 -12.35 1.61
CA VAL A 260 -18.04 -12.60 0.40
C VAL A 260 -18.27 -11.32 -0.40
N PHE A 261 -18.51 -10.19 0.26
CA PHE A 261 -18.69 -8.89 -0.42
C PHE A 261 -17.39 -8.41 -1.08
N ILE A 262 -16.24 -8.48 -0.39
CA ILE A 262 -14.95 -8.10 -0.96
C ILE A 262 -14.55 -9.04 -2.10
N GLY A 263 -14.69 -10.35 -1.91
CA GLY A 263 -14.41 -11.35 -2.93
C GLY A 263 -15.33 -11.21 -4.15
N GLY A 264 -16.62 -10.95 -3.92
CA GLY A 264 -17.61 -10.67 -4.95
C GLY A 264 -17.28 -9.41 -5.76
N ALA A 265 -16.81 -8.34 -5.10
CA ALA A 265 -16.36 -7.12 -5.76
C ALA A 265 -15.16 -7.39 -6.69
N ALA A 266 -14.16 -8.13 -6.21
CA ALA A 266 -12.98 -8.49 -7.00
C ALA A 266 -13.36 -9.40 -8.20
N LEU A 267 -14.19 -10.41 -7.99
CA LEU A 267 -14.66 -11.29 -9.05
C LEU A 267 -15.47 -10.54 -10.11
N LEU A 268 -16.35 -9.62 -9.69
CA LEU A 268 -17.14 -8.79 -10.60
C LEU A 268 -16.24 -7.94 -11.49
N GLU A 269 -15.19 -7.34 -10.94
CA GLU A 269 -14.24 -6.51 -11.69
C GLU A 269 -13.36 -7.34 -12.62
N ILE A 270 -12.96 -8.58 -12.22
CA ILE A 270 -12.13 -9.47 -13.05
C ILE A 270 -12.96 -10.06 -14.21
N ALA A 271 -14.18 -10.52 -13.93
CA ALA A 271 -15.04 -11.17 -14.92
C ALA A 271 -15.47 -10.24 -16.07
N ARG A 272 -15.43 -8.92 -15.85
CA ARG A 272 -15.82 -7.97 -16.88
C ARG A 272 -14.61 -7.51 -17.68
N ARG A 273 -14.54 -7.94 -18.96
CA ARG A 273 -13.56 -7.41 -19.93
C ARG A 273 -13.76 -5.91 -20.08
N GLN A 274 -12.74 -5.13 -19.77
CA GLN A 274 -12.72 -3.73 -20.16
C GLN A 274 -12.45 -3.62 -21.66
N PRO A 275 -13.07 -2.64 -22.37
CA PRO A 275 -12.63 -2.29 -23.71
C PRO A 275 -11.13 -1.99 -23.65
N SER A 276 -10.37 -2.57 -24.57
CA SER A 276 -8.92 -2.36 -24.72
C SER A 276 -8.66 -0.85 -24.77
N VAL A 277 -8.01 -0.33 -23.72
CA VAL A 277 -7.55 1.05 -23.72
C VAL A 277 -6.43 1.12 -24.76
N LYS A 278 -6.63 1.93 -25.81
CA LYS A 278 -5.56 2.23 -26.77
C LYS A 278 -4.33 2.73 -25.99
N PRO A 279 -3.13 2.25 -26.34
CA PRO A 279 -1.93 2.75 -25.69
C PRO A 279 -1.89 4.27 -25.77
N PHE A 280 -1.60 4.90 -24.65
CA PHE A 280 -1.47 6.34 -24.55
C PHE A 280 -0.39 6.79 -25.56
N PRO A 281 -0.66 7.75 -26.46
CA PRO A 281 0.35 8.24 -27.37
C PRO A 281 1.54 8.73 -26.53
N ALA A 282 2.74 8.27 -26.88
CA ALA A 282 3.99 8.71 -26.29
C ALA A 282 4.23 10.18 -26.69
N ALA A 283 3.60 11.10 -25.99
CA ALA A 283 3.75 12.52 -26.19
C ALA A 283 4.08 13.20 -24.86
N LEU A 284 5.27 13.77 -24.86
CA LEU A 284 5.89 14.75 -23.98
C LEU A 284 6.60 14.21 -22.76
#